data_f78aef7eb5f4f56759c90f659e4e4f70
#
_entry.id   f78aef7eb5f4f56759c90f659e4e4f70
#
_cell.length_a   1.000
_cell.length_b   1.000
_cell.length_c   1.000
_cell.angle_alpha   90.00
_cell.angle_beta   90.00
_cell.angle_gamma   90.00
#
_symmetry.space_group_name_H-M   'P 1'
#
loop_
_entity.id
_entity.type
_entity.pdbx_description
1 polymer ?
#
loop_
_entity_poly.entity_id
_entity_poly.type
_entity_poly.pdbx_seq_one_letter_code
_entity_poly.pdbx_strand_id
1 'polypeptide(L)'
;MLVGIVGDTHNNLKNISKICNIFNSENVNLVLHTGDITLPKSLMAFKDLKCKLIAVFGNNDVGEKNGLKKISKQLNFCINDEPYNLDIENTRICLLHHPELISDSLIDQSDIILHGHTHR
;
A
#
# COMPACT_ATOMS: atom_id res chain seq x y z
N MET A 1 -0.88 -14.60 -10.79
CA MET A 1 -1.38 -13.80 -9.66
C MET A 1 -1.77 -12.41 -10.15
N LEU A 2 -2.94 -11.95 -9.76
CA LEU A 2 -3.41 -10.60 -10.10
C LEU A 2 -3.20 -9.69 -8.88
N VAL A 3 -2.49 -8.59 -9.08
CA VAL A 3 -2.11 -7.67 -8.00
C VAL A 3 -2.76 -6.30 -8.26
N GLY A 4 -3.47 -5.78 -7.25
CA GLY A 4 -4.01 -4.43 -7.27
C GLY A 4 -3.01 -3.44 -6.71
N ILE A 5 -2.91 -2.27 -7.33
CA ILE A 5 -1.98 -1.23 -6.90
C ILE A 5 -2.78 0.05 -6.64
N VAL A 6 -2.56 0.65 -5.48
CA VAL A 6 -3.26 1.88 -5.08
C VAL A 6 -2.32 2.72 -4.21
N GLY A 7 -2.56 4.01 -4.16
CA GLY A 7 -1.81 4.91 -3.29
C GLY A 7 -2.57 6.21 -3.03
N ASP A 8 -2.07 6.98 -2.05
CA ASP A 8 -2.59 8.32 -1.75
C ASP A 8 -4.11 8.37 -1.53
N THR A 9 -4.65 7.36 -0.85
CA THR A 9 -6.10 7.28 -0.59
C THR A 9 -6.59 8.27 0.46
N HIS A 10 -5.70 8.70 1.35
CA HIS A 10 -6.02 9.66 2.42
C HIS A 10 -7.29 9.26 3.18
N ASN A 11 -8.13 10.24 3.51
CA ASN A 11 -9.37 10.03 4.28
C ASN A 11 -10.59 9.86 3.38
N ASN A 12 -10.42 9.61 2.11
CA ASN A 12 -11.55 9.49 1.19
C ASN A 12 -12.20 8.09 1.30
N LEU A 13 -13.02 7.92 2.33
CA LEU A 13 -13.65 6.63 2.65
C LEU A 13 -14.54 6.12 1.51
N LYS A 14 -15.20 7.02 0.80
CA LYS A 14 -16.05 6.65 -0.33
C LYS A 14 -15.25 6.05 -1.47
N ASN A 15 -14.10 6.66 -1.80
CA ASN A 15 -13.20 6.12 -2.83
C ASN A 15 -12.58 4.79 -2.38
N ILE A 16 -12.21 4.66 -1.12
CA ILE A 16 -11.66 3.41 -0.59
C ILE A 16 -12.68 2.28 -0.75
N SER A 17 -13.95 2.54 -0.43
CA SER A 17 -15.02 1.56 -0.61
C SER A 17 -15.16 1.14 -2.07
N LYS A 18 -15.10 2.10 -3.00
CA LYS A 18 -15.15 1.81 -4.44
C LYS A 18 -13.97 0.97 -4.89
N ILE A 19 -12.77 1.29 -4.40
CA ILE A 19 -11.55 0.55 -4.71
C ILE A 19 -11.67 -0.91 -4.24
N CYS A 20 -12.15 -1.12 -3.02
CA CYS A 20 -12.37 -2.47 -2.48
C CYS A 20 -13.35 -3.27 -3.35
N ASN A 21 -14.45 -2.63 -3.76
CA ASN A 21 -15.45 -3.28 -4.62
C ASN A 21 -14.82 -3.68 -5.97
N ILE A 22 -14.03 -2.82 -6.57
CA ILE A 22 -13.35 -3.11 -7.84
C ILE A 22 -12.39 -4.28 -7.68
N PHE A 23 -11.53 -4.24 -6.67
CA PHE A 23 -10.55 -5.30 -6.44
C PHE A 23 -11.21 -6.64 -6.13
N ASN A 24 -12.27 -6.63 -5.32
CA ASN A 24 -13.03 -7.85 -5.02
C ASN A 24 -13.71 -8.41 -6.28
N SER A 25 -14.29 -7.54 -7.09
CA SER A 25 -14.94 -7.93 -8.35
C SER A 25 -13.95 -8.55 -9.34
N GLU A 26 -12.73 -8.06 -9.38
CA GLU A 26 -11.68 -8.57 -10.28
C GLU A 26 -10.92 -9.76 -9.70
N ASN A 27 -11.28 -10.22 -8.49
CA ASN A 27 -10.64 -11.35 -7.81
C ASN A 27 -9.13 -11.15 -7.63
N VAL A 28 -8.73 -9.94 -7.23
CA VAL A 28 -7.33 -9.59 -6.99
C VAL A 28 -6.80 -10.45 -5.83
N ASN A 29 -5.59 -10.97 -5.98
CA ASN A 29 -4.96 -11.85 -5.00
C ASN A 29 -4.22 -11.09 -3.89
N LEU A 30 -3.76 -9.88 -4.20
CA LEU A 30 -2.97 -9.07 -3.30
C LEU A 30 -3.12 -7.60 -3.70
N VAL A 31 -3.19 -6.71 -2.70
CA VAL A 31 -3.19 -5.26 -2.93
C VAL A 31 -1.93 -4.66 -2.35
N LEU A 32 -1.24 -3.83 -3.14
CA LEU A 32 -0.08 -3.06 -2.73
C LEU A 32 -0.46 -1.58 -2.63
N HIS A 33 -0.17 -0.97 -1.49
CA HIS A 33 -0.50 0.44 -1.24
C HIS A 33 0.79 1.24 -1.05
N THR A 34 0.95 2.31 -1.80
CA THR A 34 2.19 3.12 -1.82
C THR A 34 2.22 4.25 -0.79
N GLY A 35 1.34 4.22 0.20
CA GLY A 35 1.38 5.16 1.32
C GLY A 35 0.33 6.26 1.28
N ASP A 36 0.30 7.08 2.32
CA ASP A 36 -0.69 8.13 2.56
C ASP A 36 -2.10 7.57 2.72
N ILE A 37 -2.23 6.64 3.68
CA ILE A 37 -3.53 6.14 4.14
C ILE A 37 -4.14 7.15 5.12
N THR A 38 -3.31 7.80 5.91
CA THR A 38 -3.56 8.93 6.81
C THR A 38 -4.03 8.50 8.19
N LEU A 39 -5.24 7.99 8.34
CA LEU A 39 -5.82 7.69 9.66
C LEU A 39 -6.16 6.20 9.79
N PRO A 40 -6.17 5.68 11.04
CA PRO A 40 -6.61 4.30 11.28
C PRO A 40 -7.99 3.98 10.70
N LYS A 41 -8.94 4.92 10.77
CA LYS A 41 -10.27 4.71 10.18
C LYS A 41 -10.21 4.54 8.65
N SER A 42 -9.24 5.17 7.99
CA SER A 42 -9.06 5.04 6.55
C SER A 42 -8.54 3.64 6.19
N LEU A 43 -7.63 3.10 7.00
CA LEU A 43 -7.17 1.72 6.83
C LEU A 43 -8.30 0.72 7.13
N MET A 44 -9.10 0.99 8.16
CA MET A 44 -10.25 0.16 8.51
C MET A 44 -11.28 0.11 7.37
N ALA A 45 -11.35 1.15 6.54
CA ALA A 45 -12.24 1.17 5.38
C ALA A 45 -11.89 0.08 4.34
N PHE A 46 -10.68 -0.48 4.40
CA PHE A 46 -10.27 -1.61 3.57
C PHE A 46 -10.73 -2.98 4.13
N LYS A 47 -11.47 -3.01 5.23
CA LYS A 47 -11.87 -4.26 5.90
C LYS A 47 -12.64 -5.22 5.00
N ASP A 48 -13.37 -4.70 4.02
CA ASP A 48 -14.16 -5.51 3.10
C ASP A 48 -13.34 -6.12 1.95
N LEU A 49 -12.04 -5.77 1.88
CA LEU A 49 -11.13 -6.33 0.90
C LEU A 49 -10.95 -7.83 1.18
N LYS A 50 -11.17 -8.67 0.16
CA LYS A 50 -11.14 -10.12 0.30
C LYS A 50 -9.74 -10.73 0.25
N CYS A 51 -8.72 -9.91 -0.03
CA CYS A 51 -7.34 -10.36 -0.10
C CYS A 51 -6.47 -9.58 0.88
N LYS A 52 -5.21 -9.96 0.96
CA LYS A 52 -4.23 -9.29 1.83
C LYS A 52 -3.81 -7.95 1.22
N LEU A 53 -3.51 -6.99 2.09
CA LEU A 53 -2.95 -5.69 1.71
C LEU A 53 -1.57 -5.53 2.34
N ILE A 54 -0.60 -5.11 1.53
CA ILE A 54 0.74 -4.75 1.98
C ILE A 54 0.96 -3.28 1.61
N ALA A 55 1.35 -2.47 2.58
CA ALA A 55 1.49 -1.03 2.42
C ALA A 55 2.81 -0.52 2.97
N VAL A 56 3.19 0.67 2.56
CA VAL A 56 4.24 1.46 3.20
C VAL A 56 3.64 2.74 3.78
N PHE A 57 4.31 3.33 4.77
CA PHE A 57 3.91 4.62 5.32
C PHE A 57 4.26 5.74 4.34
N GLY A 58 3.34 6.70 4.17
CA GLY A 58 3.60 7.94 3.46
C GLY A 58 3.85 9.10 4.40
N ASN A 59 4.06 10.29 3.85
CA ASN A 59 4.35 11.48 4.66
C ASN A 59 3.19 11.88 5.58
N ASN A 60 1.96 11.61 5.18
CA ASN A 60 0.78 11.92 6.00
C ASN A 60 0.46 10.82 7.04
N ASP A 61 1.25 9.76 7.09
CA ASP A 61 1.03 8.62 7.99
C ASP A 61 1.91 8.69 9.24
N VAL A 62 2.93 9.55 9.25
CA VAL A 62 3.98 9.57 10.27
C VAL A 62 3.43 9.74 11.69
N GLY A 63 2.46 10.63 11.88
CA GLY A 63 1.85 10.87 13.18
C GLY A 63 0.90 9.77 13.64
N GLU A 64 0.55 8.83 12.77
CA GLU A 64 -0.46 7.81 13.03
C GLU A 64 0.09 6.37 12.93
N LYS A 65 1.41 6.21 12.91
CA LYS A 65 2.04 4.89 12.70
C LYS A 65 1.54 3.83 13.69
N ASN A 66 1.46 4.17 14.97
CA ASN A 66 1.01 3.21 15.99
C ASN A 66 -0.43 2.76 15.77
N GLY A 67 -1.32 3.70 15.46
CA GLY A 67 -2.72 3.39 15.17
C GLY A 67 -2.87 2.57 13.91
N LEU A 68 -2.13 2.91 12.86
CA LEU A 68 -2.15 2.18 11.60
C LEU A 68 -1.63 0.74 11.77
N LYS A 69 -0.54 0.56 12.53
CA LYS A 69 -0.02 -0.78 12.83
C LYS A 69 -1.04 -1.63 13.59
N LYS A 70 -1.73 -1.04 14.55
CA LYS A 70 -2.76 -1.73 15.34
C LYS A 70 -3.90 -2.23 14.44
N ILE A 71 -4.40 -1.38 13.56
CA ILE A 71 -5.48 -1.74 12.64
C ILE A 71 -4.99 -2.79 11.62
N SER A 72 -3.77 -2.66 11.13
CA SER A 72 -3.21 -3.63 10.18
C SER A 72 -3.17 -5.04 10.77
N LYS A 73 -2.82 -5.15 12.06
CA LYS A 73 -2.86 -6.45 12.75
C LYS A 73 -4.27 -7.01 12.84
N GLN A 74 -5.27 -6.17 13.15
CA GLN A 74 -6.66 -6.60 13.23
C GLN A 74 -7.18 -7.13 11.91
N LEU A 75 -6.76 -6.53 10.80
CA LEU A 75 -7.22 -6.89 9.46
C LEU A 75 -6.32 -7.93 8.77
N ASN A 76 -5.26 -8.36 9.46
CA ASN A 76 -4.25 -9.25 8.89
C ASN A 76 -3.58 -8.64 7.64
N PHE A 77 -3.40 -7.35 7.67
CA PHE A 77 -2.64 -6.59 6.67
C PHE A 77 -1.22 -6.36 7.15
N CYS A 78 -0.36 -5.89 6.27
CA CYS A 78 1.04 -5.60 6.58
C CYS A 78 1.35 -4.16 6.18
N ILE A 79 1.87 -3.35 7.10
CA ILE A 79 2.28 -1.98 6.80
C ILE A 79 3.70 -1.76 7.32
N ASN A 80 4.57 -1.19 6.49
CA ASN A 80 6.01 -1.11 6.72
C ASN A 80 6.55 0.27 6.41
N ASP A 81 7.75 0.55 6.92
CA ASP A 81 8.50 1.73 6.51
C ASP A 81 9.00 1.57 5.06
N GLU A 82 9.08 2.67 4.33
CA GLU A 82 9.62 2.68 2.98
C GLU A 82 11.15 2.78 3.00
N PRO A 83 11.86 2.24 2.03
CA PRO A 83 11.37 1.35 0.98
C PRO A 83 11.15 -0.07 1.51
N TYR A 84 10.14 -0.74 1.01
CA TYR A 84 9.85 -2.11 1.37
C TYR A 84 10.00 -3.02 0.15
N ASN A 85 10.86 -4.02 0.25
CA ASN A 85 11.15 -4.95 -0.84
C ASN A 85 10.38 -6.24 -0.63
N LEU A 86 9.73 -6.73 -1.66
CA LEU A 86 9.04 -8.00 -1.64
C LEU A 86 9.24 -8.74 -2.96
N ASP A 87 9.04 -10.04 -2.91
CA ASP A 87 9.18 -10.92 -4.07
C ASP A 87 7.84 -11.59 -4.33
N ILE A 88 7.31 -11.45 -5.53
CA ILE A 88 6.06 -12.07 -5.95
C ILE A 88 6.32 -12.85 -7.24
N GLU A 89 6.19 -14.19 -7.15
CA GLU A 89 6.39 -15.07 -8.31
C GLU A 89 7.69 -14.76 -9.07
N ASN A 90 8.80 -14.65 -8.33
CA ASN A 90 10.15 -14.35 -8.84
C ASN A 90 10.31 -12.93 -9.42
N THR A 91 9.35 -12.04 -9.17
CA THR A 91 9.44 -10.63 -9.53
C THR A 91 9.79 -9.82 -8.28
N ARG A 92 10.90 -9.09 -8.32
CA ARG A 92 11.37 -8.25 -7.21
C ARG A 92 10.68 -6.90 -7.29
N ILE A 93 9.86 -6.59 -6.27
CA ILE A 93 9.08 -5.35 -6.22
C ILE A 93 9.56 -4.50 -5.06
N CYS A 94 9.79 -3.22 -5.32
CA CYS A 94 10.08 -2.23 -4.29
C CYS A 94 8.89 -1.29 -4.14
N LEU A 95 8.34 -1.23 -2.91
CA LEU A 95 7.28 -0.30 -2.55
C LEU A 95 7.88 0.89 -1.82
N LEU A 96 7.56 2.10 -2.28
CA LEU A 96 7.91 3.31 -1.55
C LEU A 96 6.88 4.41 -1.81
N HIS A 97 6.82 5.40 -0.93
CA HIS A 97 5.93 6.54 -1.10
C HIS A 97 6.63 7.68 -1.83
N HIS A 98 7.86 7.99 -1.42
CA HIS A 98 8.62 9.13 -1.95
C HIS A 98 9.55 8.71 -3.08
N PRO A 99 9.30 9.15 -4.33
CA PRO A 99 10.17 8.77 -5.46
C PRO A 99 11.61 9.29 -5.31
N GLU A 100 11.84 10.30 -4.47
CA GLU A 100 13.20 10.82 -4.18
C GLU A 100 14.10 9.75 -3.56
N LEU A 101 13.53 8.72 -2.94
CA LEU A 101 14.31 7.63 -2.35
C LEU A 101 14.83 6.63 -3.37
N ILE A 102 14.40 6.73 -4.63
CA ILE A 102 14.86 5.82 -5.67
C ILE A 102 16.34 6.10 -5.94
N SER A 103 17.15 5.06 -5.75
CA SER A 103 18.60 5.09 -5.97
C SER A 103 18.99 4.08 -7.04
N ASP A 104 20.21 4.18 -7.55
CA ASP A 104 20.74 3.20 -8.48
C ASP A 104 20.72 1.80 -7.87
N SER A 105 21.02 1.69 -6.57
CA SER A 105 20.97 0.43 -5.84
C SER A 105 19.57 -0.18 -5.84
N LEU A 106 18.53 0.62 -5.60
CA LEU A 106 17.14 0.15 -5.64
C LEU A 106 16.75 -0.29 -7.05
N ILE A 107 17.17 0.46 -8.07
CA ILE A 107 16.91 0.12 -9.47
C ILE A 107 17.53 -1.24 -9.80
N ASP A 108 18.78 -1.46 -9.40
CA ASP A 108 19.50 -2.70 -9.67
C ASP A 108 18.88 -3.91 -8.96
N GLN A 109 18.33 -3.68 -7.76
CA GLN A 109 17.75 -4.75 -6.92
C GLN A 109 16.30 -5.06 -7.22
N SER A 110 15.63 -4.27 -8.06
CA SER A 110 14.20 -4.36 -8.28
C SER A 110 13.86 -4.57 -9.75
N ASP A 111 12.85 -5.39 -10.00
CA ASP A 111 12.28 -5.52 -11.34
C ASP A 111 11.20 -4.47 -11.56
N ILE A 112 10.47 -4.12 -10.50
CA ILE A 112 9.41 -3.12 -10.52
C ILE A 112 9.57 -2.24 -9.29
N ILE A 113 9.44 -0.91 -9.47
CA ILE A 113 9.40 0.07 -8.39
C ILE A 113 8.06 0.79 -8.45
N LEU A 114 7.31 0.74 -7.34
CA LEU A 114 6.01 1.39 -7.21
C LEU A 114 6.11 2.52 -6.21
N HIS A 115 5.63 3.70 -6.57
CA HIS A 115 5.65 4.87 -5.68
C HIS A 115 4.36 5.68 -5.80
N GLY A 116 4.12 6.53 -4.80
CA GLY A 116 3.03 7.48 -4.77
C GLY A 116 3.55 8.90 -4.64
N HIS A 117 2.87 9.71 -3.83
CA HIS A 117 3.23 11.06 -3.41
C HIS A 117 3.02 12.14 -4.47
N THR A 118 3.40 11.90 -5.71
CA THR A 118 3.38 12.94 -6.77
C THR A 118 1.97 13.30 -7.24
N HIS A 119 0.99 12.43 -7.05
CA HIS A 119 -0.41 12.60 -7.51
C HIS A 119 -0.51 12.84 -9.02
N ARG A 120 0.32 12.17 -9.83
CA ARG A 120 0.35 12.30 -11.29
C ARG A 120 0.03 10.98 -11.97
#